data_d96cfde28760e18ab87fdd1196aff25e
#
_entry.id   d96cfde28760e18ab87fdd1196aff25e
#
_cell.length_a   1.000
_cell.length_b   1.000
_cell.length_c   1.000
_cell.angle_alpha   90.00
_cell.angle_beta   90.00
_cell.angle_gamma   90.00
#
_symmetry.space_group_name_H-M   'P 1'
#
loop_
_entity.id
_entity.type
_entity.pdbx_description
1 polymer ?
#
loop_
_entity_poly.entity_id
_entity_poly.type
_entity_poly.pdbx_seq_one_letter_code
_entity_poly.pdbx_strand_id
1 'polypeptide(L)'
;MEDDGVVKYNQEYRVGLPSSDDALKELDICRQILYDDGLIGIDPERYGGQGYGNVSQRIAPFVDDERIFIITGTGTGELAKLTNDHYTTVLESYPDENRVVVEGPIRASSESMTHDALYVLDDSLRFVFHGHSPEIWKNARRLGMPITRDNVEYGTPEMVEEVQRLFRDT
;
A
#
# COMPACT_ATOMS: atom_id res chain seq x y z
N MET A 1 -9.41 -19.84 5.93
CA MET A 1 -8.69 -19.21 4.81
C MET A 1 -9.05 -17.74 4.90
N GLU A 2 -8.13 -16.94 5.36
CA GLU A 2 -8.32 -15.50 5.42
C GLU A 2 -8.27 -14.97 4.00
N ASP A 3 -9.27 -14.17 3.64
CA ASP A 3 -9.33 -13.46 2.35
C ASP A 3 -8.22 -12.39 2.33
N ASP A 4 -7.07 -12.74 1.79
CA ASP A 4 -5.99 -11.78 1.51
C ASP A 4 -6.51 -10.78 0.47
N GLY A 5 -6.41 -9.48 0.76
CA GLY A 5 -6.94 -8.41 -0.10
C GLY A 5 -8.29 -7.83 0.30
N VAL A 6 -8.94 -8.34 1.35
CA VAL A 6 -10.15 -7.72 1.91
C VAL A 6 -9.76 -6.50 2.74
N VAL A 7 -10.41 -5.36 2.48
CA VAL A 7 -10.24 -4.13 3.28
C VAL A 7 -10.76 -4.38 4.69
N LYS A 8 -9.87 -4.35 5.68
CA LYS A 8 -10.17 -4.63 7.10
C LYS A 8 -10.47 -3.38 7.93
N TYR A 9 -10.32 -2.21 7.36
CA TYR A 9 -10.60 -0.93 8.00
C TYR A 9 -11.85 -0.27 7.43
N ASN A 10 -12.41 0.69 8.18
CA ASN A 10 -13.52 1.49 7.71
C ASN A 10 -13.03 2.53 6.68
N GLN A 11 -13.46 2.40 5.44
CA GLN A 11 -13.10 3.32 4.37
C GLN A 11 -14.24 4.33 4.13
N GLU A 12 -14.02 5.58 4.55
CA GLU A 12 -14.88 6.70 4.13
C GLU A 12 -14.52 7.03 2.67
N TYR A 13 -15.27 6.43 1.75
CA TYR A 13 -15.00 6.52 0.33
C TYR A 13 -15.86 7.58 -0.35
N ARG A 14 -15.21 8.52 -1.01
CA ARG A 14 -15.81 9.57 -1.84
C ARG A 14 -15.47 9.28 -3.30
N VAL A 15 -16.49 9.18 -4.15
CA VAL A 15 -16.27 9.06 -5.60
C VAL A 15 -15.70 10.38 -6.11
N GLY A 16 -14.53 10.31 -6.76
CA GLY A 16 -13.82 11.45 -7.31
C GLY A 16 -13.29 11.18 -8.71
N LEU A 17 -12.74 12.22 -9.33
CA LEU A 17 -12.08 12.09 -10.63
C LEU A 17 -10.75 11.33 -10.50
N PRO A 18 -10.32 10.65 -11.58
CA PRO A 18 -9.00 10.07 -11.65
C PRO A 18 -7.90 11.13 -11.51
N SER A 19 -6.78 10.75 -10.92
CA SER A 19 -5.57 11.57 -10.92
C SER A 19 -5.06 11.79 -12.36
N SER A 20 -4.36 12.90 -12.60
CA SER A 20 -3.82 13.21 -13.93
C SER A 20 -2.65 12.28 -14.30
N ASP A 21 -2.39 12.14 -15.59
CA ASP A 21 -1.23 11.38 -16.10
C ASP A 21 0.09 11.87 -15.52
N ASP A 22 0.25 13.20 -15.39
CA ASP A 22 1.47 13.79 -14.81
C ASP A 22 1.65 13.40 -13.34
N ALA A 23 0.57 13.34 -12.56
CA ALA A 23 0.63 12.95 -11.16
C ALA A 23 0.95 11.46 -10.97
N LEU A 24 0.57 10.61 -11.92
CA LEU A 24 0.74 9.15 -11.86
C LEU A 24 2.01 8.65 -12.52
N LYS A 25 2.66 9.47 -13.35
CA LYS A 25 3.74 9.06 -14.25
C LYS A 25 4.85 8.25 -13.56
N GLU A 26 5.38 8.75 -12.46
CA GLU A 26 6.48 8.07 -11.73
C GLU A 26 5.96 6.83 -10.99
N LEU A 27 4.80 6.94 -10.37
CA LEU A 27 4.17 5.83 -9.63
C LEU A 27 3.83 4.67 -10.55
N ASP A 28 3.27 4.94 -11.73
CA ASP A 28 2.91 3.91 -12.71
C ASP A 28 4.15 3.18 -13.28
N ILE A 29 5.24 3.93 -13.53
CA ILE A 29 6.52 3.32 -13.92
C ILE A 29 7.03 2.38 -12.83
N CYS A 30 7.05 2.81 -11.57
CA CYS A 30 7.50 1.96 -10.46
C CYS A 30 6.61 0.72 -10.30
N ARG A 31 5.29 0.90 -10.39
CA ARG A 31 4.32 -0.19 -10.33
C ARG A 31 4.54 -1.20 -11.45
N GLN A 32 4.79 -0.73 -12.69
CA GLN A 32 5.02 -1.62 -13.82
C GLN A 32 6.31 -2.45 -13.64
N ILE A 33 7.39 -1.84 -13.16
CA ILE A 33 8.64 -2.56 -12.85
C ILE A 33 8.38 -3.68 -11.84
N LEU A 34 7.67 -3.37 -10.74
CA LEU A 34 7.37 -4.37 -9.72
C LEU A 34 6.46 -5.49 -10.24
N TYR A 35 5.55 -5.19 -11.17
CA TYR A 35 4.71 -6.18 -11.82
C TYR A 35 5.53 -7.10 -12.74
N ASP A 36 6.38 -6.52 -13.57
CA ASP A 36 7.23 -7.26 -14.52
C ASP A 36 8.24 -8.17 -13.79
N ASP A 37 8.67 -7.77 -12.59
CA ASP A 37 9.52 -8.57 -11.70
C ASP A 37 8.72 -9.59 -10.83
N GLY A 38 7.40 -9.64 -10.97
CA GLY A 38 6.53 -10.56 -10.24
C GLY A 38 6.38 -10.25 -8.74
N LEU A 39 6.74 -9.04 -8.31
CA LEU A 39 6.57 -8.56 -6.93
C LEU A 39 5.16 -8.05 -6.66
N ILE A 40 4.45 -7.65 -7.70
CA ILE A 40 3.02 -7.34 -7.73
C ILE A 40 2.38 -8.24 -8.78
N GLY A 41 1.21 -8.80 -8.52
CA GLY A 41 0.60 -9.69 -9.50
C GLY A 41 -0.54 -10.52 -8.94
N ILE A 42 -0.74 -11.69 -9.53
CA ILE A 42 -1.67 -12.73 -9.09
C ILE A 42 -0.98 -14.09 -9.14
N ASP A 43 -1.25 -14.92 -8.14
CA ASP A 43 -0.78 -16.31 -8.12
C ASP A 43 -1.99 -17.21 -7.74
N PRO A 44 -2.50 -18.01 -8.68
CA PRO A 44 -3.66 -18.87 -8.41
C PRO A 44 -3.47 -19.89 -7.28
N GLU A 45 -2.21 -20.23 -6.95
CA GLU A 45 -1.88 -21.18 -5.89
C GLU A 45 -1.64 -20.50 -4.54
N ARG A 46 -1.63 -19.16 -4.50
CA ARG A 46 -1.39 -18.37 -3.29
C ARG A 46 -2.46 -17.32 -3.10
N TYR A 47 -2.57 -16.80 -1.89
CA TYR A 47 -3.45 -15.70 -1.52
C TYR A 47 -4.90 -15.87 -1.97
N GLY A 48 -5.40 -17.12 -2.03
CA GLY A 48 -6.74 -17.43 -2.53
C GLY A 48 -6.98 -17.09 -4.00
N GLY A 49 -5.91 -16.90 -4.80
CA GLY A 49 -5.99 -16.45 -6.19
C GLY A 49 -6.35 -14.97 -6.34
N GLN A 50 -6.11 -14.17 -5.31
CA GLN A 50 -6.30 -12.71 -5.36
C GLN A 50 -5.03 -12.00 -5.80
N GLY A 51 -5.20 -10.80 -6.39
CA GLY A 51 -4.10 -9.92 -6.73
C GLY A 51 -3.39 -9.40 -5.48
N TYR A 52 -2.06 -9.38 -5.51
CA TYR A 52 -1.21 -8.94 -4.40
C TYR A 52 -0.31 -7.78 -4.79
N GLY A 53 0.16 -7.07 -3.76
CA GLY A 53 1.07 -5.94 -3.89
C GLY A 53 0.36 -4.63 -4.27
N ASN A 54 0.96 -3.53 -3.89
CA ASN A 54 0.45 -2.19 -4.14
C ASN A 54 1.56 -1.15 -4.01
N VAL A 55 1.33 0.04 -4.55
CA VAL A 55 2.29 1.13 -4.53
C VAL A 55 1.59 2.44 -4.19
N SER A 56 2.30 3.33 -3.51
CA SER A 56 1.82 4.68 -3.27
C SER A 56 2.89 5.74 -3.47
N GLN A 57 2.44 6.96 -3.71
CA GLN A 57 3.27 8.15 -3.87
C GLN A 57 2.65 9.31 -3.10
N ARG A 58 3.43 9.92 -2.20
CA ARG A 58 3.05 11.15 -1.52
C ARG A 58 3.01 12.31 -2.51
N ILE A 59 1.97 13.14 -2.45
CA ILE A 59 1.79 14.28 -3.33
C ILE A 59 2.00 15.61 -2.61
N ALA A 60 2.42 16.63 -3.36
CA ALA A 60 2.58 17.97 -2.84
C ALA A 60 1.22 18.61 -2.45
N PRO A 61 1.21 19.55 -1.50
CA PRO A 61 2.35 20.10 -0.76
C PRO A 61 2.85 19.13 0.30
N PHE A 62 4.18 19.03 0.47
CA PHE A 62 4.79 18.17 1.49
C PHE A 62 4.88 18.92 2.83
N VAL A 63 3.75 19.23 3.43
CA VAL A 63 3.65 19.91 4.73
C VAL A 63 3.48 18.89 5.85
N ASP A 64 3.98 19.21 7.03
CA ASP A 64 4.17 18.27 8.13
C ASP A 64 2.87 17.55 8.58
N ASP A 65 1.74 18.25 8.53
CA ASP A 65 0.45 17.72 9.00
C ASP A 65 -0.44 17.14 7.89
N GLU A 66 -0.08 17.30 6.61
CA GLU A 66 -0.85 16.80 5.48
C GLU A 66 -0.09 15.70 4.74
N ARG A 67 -0.48 14.44 4.97
CA ARG A 67 0.11 13.27 4.33
C ARG A 67 -0.80 12.70 3.26
N ILE A 68 -1.14 13.55 2.30
CA ILE A 68 -1.95 13.12 1.16
C ILE A 68 -1.07 12.29 0.21
N PHE A 69 -1.58 11.14 -0.21
CA PHE A 69 -0.87 10.28 -1.15
C PHE A 69 -1.82 9.57 -2.11
N ILE A 70 -1.34 9.27 -3.30
CA ILE A 70 -2.03 8.42 -4.26
C ILE A 70 -1.59 6.99 -4.02
N ILE A 71 -2.53 6.04 -4.08
CA ILE A 71 -2.27 4.61 -3.93
C ILE A 71 -3.05 3.82 -4.98
N THR A 72 -2.54 2.67 -5.38
CA THR A 72 -3.28 1.72 -6.20
C THR A 72 -4.54 1.23 -5.48
N GLY A 73 -5.61 1.07 -6.23
CA GLY A 73 -6.90 0.60 -5.70
C GLY A 73 -6.87 -0.87 -5.28
N THR A 74 -7.87 -1.24 -4.48
CA THR A 74 -8.05 -2.65 -4.08
C THR A 74 -8.27 -3.54 -5.29
N GLY A 75 -7.69 -4.75 -5.28
CA GLY A 75 -7.85 -5.75 -6.35
C GLY A 75 -7.11 -5.43 -7.65
N THR A 76 -6.26 -4.38 -7.71
CA THR A 76 -5.56 -4.01 -8.94
C THR A 76 -4.24 -4.76 -9.16
N GLY A 77 -3.80 -5.55 -8.19
CA GLY A 77 -2.54 -6.31 -8.27
C GLY A 77 -2.51 -7.26 -9.48
N GLU A 78 -3.64 -7.89 -9.83
CA GLU A 78 -3.77 -8.82 -10.94
C GLU A 78 -3.65 -8.18 -12.34
N LEU A 79 -3.86 -6.89 -12.45
CA LEU A 79 -3.90 -6.20 -13.74
C LEU A 79 -2.50 -5.95 -14.27
N ALA A 80 -2.21 -6.42 -15.48
CA ALA A 80 -0.91 -6.24 -16.12
C ALA A 80 -0.59 -4.76 -16.41
N LYS A 81 -1.62 -3.95 -16.69
CA LYS A 81 -1.50 -2.50 -16.86
C LYS A 81 -2.62 -1.79 -16.12
N LEU A 82 -2.26 -0.69 -15.50
CA LEU A 82 -3.23 0.19 -14.87
C LEU A 82 -3.60 1.36 -15.79
N THR A 83 -4.74 1.95 -15.50
CA THR A 83 -5.18 3.26 -16.02
C THR A 83 -5.39 4.18 -14.82
N ASN A 84 -5.64 5.45 -15.06
CA ASN A 84 -5.87 6.43 -14.00
C ASN A 84 -7.06 6.06 -13.09
N ASP A 85 -8.02 5.28 -13.61
CA ASP A 85 -9.17 4.78 -12.84
C ASP A 85 -8.80 3.72 -11.79
N HIS A 86 -7.57 3.21 -11.82
CA HIS A 86 -7.07 2.20 -10.87
C HIS A 86 -6.27 2.79 -9.70
N TYR A 87 -6.24 4.12 -9.59
CA TYR A 87 -5.59 4.84 -8.51
C TYR A 87 -6.60 5.69 -7.74
N THR A 88 -6.34 5.89 -6.48
CA THR A 88 -7.17 6.74 -5.61
C THR A 88 -6.30 7.56 -4.67
N THR A 89 -6.83 8.65 -4.16
CA THR A 89 -6.13 9.52 -3.21
C THR A 89 -6.57 9.23 -1.80
N VAL A 90 -5.62 8.95 -0.93
CA VAL A 90 -5.81 8.93 0.51
C VAL A 90 -5.65 10.35 1.03
N LEU A 91 -6.71 10.89 1.61
CA LEU A 91 -6.77 12.24 2.15
C LEU A 91 -6.36 12.27 3.62
N GLU A 92 -6.84 11.29 4.39
CA GLU A 92 -6.63 11.22 5.83
C GLU A 92 -6.59 9.75 6.27
N SER A 93 -5.78 9.46 7.30
CA SER A 93 -5.71 8.14 7.92
C SER A 93 -5.76 8.28 9.44
N TYR A 94 -6.58 7.47 10.09
CA TYR A 94 -6.84 7.46 11.53
C TYR A 94 -6.71 6.03 12.06
N PRO A 95 -5.46 5.55 12.30
CA PRO A 95 -5.23 4.17 12.76
C PRO A 95 -5.96 3.84 14.06
N ASP A 96 -6.01 4.77 15.01
CA ASP A 96 -6.72 4.58 16.30
C ASP A 96 -8.24 4.37 16.14
N GLU A 97 -8.81 4.86 15.05
CA GLU A 97 -10.22 4.70 14.70
C GLU A 97 -10.45 3.57 13.70
N ASN A 98 -9.38 2.90 13.27
CA ASN A 98 -9.38 1.94 12.16
C ASN A 98 -10.11 2.51 10.92
N ARG A 99 -9.80 3.75 10.52
CA ARG A 99 -10.50 4.51 9.50
C ARG A 99 -9.55 5.24 8.55
N VAL A 100 -9.92 5.24 7.26
CA VAL A 100 -9.20 5.97 6.19
C VAL A 100 -10.21 6.74 5.34
N VAL A 101 -9.90 7.99 5.00
CA VAL A 101 -10.70 8.83 4.09
C VAL A 101 -10.04 8.84 2.73
N VAL A 102 -10.78 8.45 1.70
CA VAL A 102 -10.26 8.35 0.33
C VAL A 102 -11.19 9.01 -0.69
N GLU A 103 -10.60 9.57 -1.74
CA GLU A 103 -11.33 10.14 -2.86
C GLU A 103 -10.72 9.70 -4.19
N GLY A 104 -11.56 9.19 -5.10
CA GLY A 104 -11.12 8.73 -6.41
C GLY A 104 -12.12 7.80 -7.09
N PRO A 105 -11.75 7.25 -8.25
CA PRO A 105 -12.63 6.37 -9.02
C PRO A 105 -12.77 4.95 -8.42
N ILE A 106 -11.85 4.55 -7.55
CA ILE A 106 -11.78 3.22 -6.96
C ILE A 106 -11.49 3.30 -5.45
N ARG A 107 -11.88 2.29 -4.69
CA ARG A 107 -11.51 2.14 -3.26
C ARG A 107 -10.01 1.89 -3.13
N ALA A 108 -9.41 2.40 -2.06
CA ALA A 108 -7.99 2.23 -1.79
C ALA A 108 -7.63 0.78 -1.41
N SER A 109 -6.36 0.44 -1.59
CA SER A 109 -5.78 -0.83 -1.12
C SER A 109 -6.01 -1.04 0.38
N SER A 110 -6.14 -2.30 0.81
CA SER A 110 -6.19 -2.70 2.23
C SER A 110 -4.96 -2.28 3.05
N GLU A 111 -3.85 -1.96 2.39
CA GLU A 111 -2.59 -1.55 3.03
C GLU A 111 -2.43 -0.03 3.21
N SER A 112 -3.46 0.78 2.92
CA SER A 112 -3.34 2.24 2.96
C SER A 112 -2.87 2.78 4.31
N MET A 113 -3.32 2.21 5.43
CA MET A 113 -2.86 2.61 6.77
C MET A 113 -1.37 2.25 7.00
N THR A 114 -0.93 1.11 6.48
CA THR A 114 0.49 0.69 6.56
C THR A 114 1.39 1.64 5.78
N HIS A 115 0.94 2.10 4.59
CA HIS A 115 1.65 3.11 3.81
C HIS A 115 1.72 4.46 4.53
N ASP A 116 0.59 4.93 5.09
CA ASP A 116 0.54 6.15 5.88
C ASP A 116 1.48 6.09 7.09
N ALA A 117 1.54 4.95 7.77
CA ALA A 117 2.42 4.74 8.90
C ALA A 117 3.90 5.01 8.59
N LEU A 118 4.36 4.68 7.39
CA LEU A 118 5.71 4.97 6.93
C LEU A 118 5.90 6.46 6.61
N TYR A 119 4.91 7.09 5.98
CA TYR A 119 4.95 8.53 5.71
C TYR A 119 4.95 9.39 6.98
N VAL A 120 4.34 8.88 8.07
CA VAL A 120 4.39 9.52 9.40
C VAL A 120 5.79 9.50 10.00
N LEU A 121 6.57 8.46 9.72
CA LEU A 121 7.89 8.26 10.33
C LEU A 121 9.01 9.07 9.69
N ASP A 122 8.89 9.36 8.40
CA ASP A 122 9.91 10.09 7.65
C ASP A 122 9.29 10.96 6.55
N ASP A 123 9.33 12.27 6.77
CA ASP A 123 8.78 13.26 5.83
C ASP A 123 9.55 13.31 4.50
N SER A 124 10.71 12.70 4.40
CA SER A 124 11.48 12.59 3.15
C SER A 124 10.97 11.50 2.23
N LEU A 125 10.22 10.53 2.75
CA LEU A 125 9.65 9.46 1.95
C LEU A 125 8.66 10.01 0.92
N ARG A 126 8.81 9.57 -0.33
CA ARG A 126 7.94 9.95 -1.44
C ARG A 126 7.18 8.77 -1.99
N PHE A 127 7.73 7.57 -1.89
CA PHE A 127 7.14 6.34 -2.40
C PHE A 127 7.17 5.26 -1.33
N VAL A 128 6.11 4.44 -1.28
CA VAL A 128 6.06 3.21 -0.50
C VAL A 128 5.59 2.09 -1.43
N PHE A 129 6.30 0.98 -1.38
CA PHE A 129 6.03 -0.20 -2.20
C PHE A 129 5.78 -1.41 -1.32
N HIS A 130 4.67 -2.09 -1.56
CA HIS A 130 4.36 -3.37 -0.97
C HIS A 130 4.42 -4.44 -2.06
N GLY A 131 5.37 -5.35 -1.95
CA GLY A 131 5.58 -6.43 -2.90
C GLY A 131 5.68 -7.79 -2.20
N HIS A 132 5.32 -8.84 -2.91
CA HIS A 132 5.41 -10.21 -2.43
C HIS A 132 6.55 -10.96 -3.12
N SER A 133 7.52 -11.43 -2.36
CA SER A 133 8.60 -12.29 -2.85
C SER A 133 8.82 -13.46 -1.90
N PRO A 134 8.35 -14.66 -2.24
CA PRO A 134 8.60 -15.85 -1.43
C PRO A 134 10.08 -16.11 -1.17
N GLU A 135 10.92 -15.79 -2.15
CA GLU A 135 12.37 -15.97 -2.03
C GLU A 135 12.99 -15.00 -1.01
N ILE A 136 12.62 -13.73 -1.06
CA ILE A 136 13.07 -12.73 -0.08
C ILE A 136 12.51 -13.09 1.29
N TRP A 137 11.21 -13.37 1.38
CA TRP A 137 10.55 -13.69 2.65
C TRP A 137 11.18 -14.90 3.36
N LYS A 138 11.42 -16.02 2.66
CA LYS A 138 12.08 -17.21 3.19
C LYS A 138 13.50 -16.94 3.68
N ASN A 139 14.19 -15.98 3.10
CA ASN A 139 15.57 -15.63 3.40
C ASN A 139 15.72 -14.35 4.24
N ALA A 140 14.64 -13.72 4.66
CA ALA A 140 14.63 -12.41 5.32
C ALA A 140 15.61 -12.36 6.52
N ARG A 141 15.60 -13.38 7.40
CA ARG A 141 16.55 -13.48 8.53
C ARG A 141 18.01 -13.54 8.07
N ARG A 142 18.30 -14.33 7.04
CA ARG A 142 19.65 -14.46 6.47
C ARG A 142 20.13 -13.17 5.82
N LEU A 143 19.20 -12.39 5.28
CA LEU A 143 19.46 -11.09 4.65
C LEU A 143 19.54 -9.96 5.69
N GLY A 144 19.30 -10.24 6.97
CA GLY A 144 19.28 -9.23 8.02
C GLY A 144 18.11 -8.24 7.90
N MET A 145 17.03 -8.63 7.22
CA MET A 145 15.86 -7.77 7.05
C MET A 145 15.04 -7.72 8.35
N PRO A 146 14.43 -6.56 8.67
CA PRO A 146 13.47 -6.48 9.76
C PRO A 146 12.26 -7.37 9.46
N ILE A 147 11.74 -8.04 10.51
CA ILE A 147 10.65 -9.00 10.37
C ILE A 147 9.56 -8.67 11.38
N THR A 148 8.32 -8.61 10.94
CA THR A 148 7.14 -8.45 11.78
C THR A 148 6.94 -9.68 12.69
N ARG A 149 6.20 -9.49 13.78
CA ARG A 149 5.76 -10.61 14.62
C ARG A 149 4.73 -11.47 13.87
N ASP A 150 4.75 -12.77 14.13
CA ASP A 150 3.92 -13.74 13.40
C ASP A 150 2.40 -13.60 13.65
N ASN A 151 2.01 -12.88 14.70
CA ASN A 151 0.61 -12.70 15.13
C ASN A 151 0.00 -11.36 14.71
N VAL A 152 0.66 -10.61 13.83
CA VAL A 152 0.17 -9.31 13.35
C VAL A 152 -0.44 -9.46 11.97
N GLU A 153 -1.71 -9.07 11.85
CA GLU A 153 -2.45 -9.16 10.60
C GLU A 153 -2.30 -7.87 9.77
N TYR A 154 -2.25 -8.03 8.43
CA TYR A 154 -2.22 -6.88 7.51
C TYR A 154 -3.51 -6.04 7.60
N GLY A 155 -3.41 -4.75 7.27
CA GLY A 155 -4.55 -3.83 7.23
C GLY A 155 -5.16 -3.53 8.61
N THR A 156 -4.43 -3.78 9.69
CA THR A 156 -4.87 -3.53 11.06
C THR A 156 -4.03 -2.43 11.75
N PRO A 157 -4.55 -1.79 12.81
CA PRO A 157 -3.77 -0.86 13.62
C PRO A 157 -2.50 -1.49 14.21
N GLU A 158 -2.56 -2.77 14.58
CA GLU A 158 -1.40 -3.52 15.11
C GLU A 158 -0.29 -3.64 14.06
N MET A 159 -0.62 -3.78 12.77
CA MET A 159 0.37 -3.75 11.70
C MET A 159 1.02 -2.36 11.57
N VAL A 160 0.27 -1.28 11.74
CA VAL A 160 0.81 0.09 11.77
C VAL A 160 1.86 0.23 12.87
N GLU A 161 1.53 -0.17 14.11
CA GLU A 161 2.46 -0.14 15.25
C GLU A 161 3.72 -0.98 14.99
N GLU A 162 3.56 -2.17 14.41
CA GLU A 162 4.65 -3.09 14.14
C GLU A 162 5.61 -2.56 13.05
N VAL A 163 5.08 -1.99 11.98
CA VAL A 163 5.88 -1.35 10.93
C VAL A 163 6.65 -0.15 11.51
N GLN A 164 6.00 0.66 12.33
CA GLN A 164 6.64 1.77 13.02
C GLN A 164 7.77 1.30 13.95
N ARG A 165 7.56 0.21 14.69
CA ARG A 165 8.60 -0.38 15.52
C ARG A 165 9.80 -0.81 14.68
N LEU A 166 9.56 -1.57 13.62
CA LEU A 166 10.64 -2.06 12.73
C LEU A 166 11.44 -0.91 12.11
N PHE A 167 10.78 0.14 11.68
CA PHE A 167 11.44 1.32 11.10
C PHE A 167 12.34 2.05 12.10
N ARG A 168 11.94 2.13 13.38
CA ARG A 168 12.75 2.76 14.44
C ARG A 168 13.94 1.92 14.87
N ASP A 169 13.86 0.60 14.73
CA ASP A 169 14.88 -0.36 15.14
C ASP A 169 15.95 -0.59 14.06
N THR A 170 15.79 -0.01 12.87
CA THR A 170 16.69 -0.15 11.73
C THR A 170 17.58 1.08 11.55
#